data_b1d00a63ade7218cfef6a45c949a8203
#
_entry.id   b1d00a63ade7218cfef6a45c949a8203
#
_cell.length_a   1.000
_cell.length_b   1.000
_cell.length_c   1.000
_cell.angle_alpha   90.00
_cell.angle_beta   90.00
_cell.angle_gamma   90.00
#
_symmetry.space_group_name_H-M   'P 1'
#
loop_
_entity.id
_entity.type
_entity.pdbx_description
1 polymer ?
#
loop_
_entity_poly.entity_id
_entity_poly.type
_entity_poly.pdbx_seq_one_letter_code
_entity_poly.pdbx_strand_id
1 'polypeptide(L)'
;MIDPKRLAGLARLAALRKDADLMSLAAANARRQAAEDRVRALDTAAAEARTVAEGRTDPAFLAAQEGFARWTAARRSVLLHDLEGAASRVAAERAMAARSFGRCQALDTARQRIAGQIARRRGRGPSGTT
;
A
#
# COMPACT_ATOMS: atom_id res chain seq x y z
N MET A 1 -19.01 -10.05 30.57
CA MET A 1 -19.56 -8.93 29.79
C MET A 1 -18.53 -7.83 29.68
N ILE A 2 -18.22 -7.38 28.45
CA ILE A 2 -17.22 -6.38 28.22
C ILE A 2 -17.78 -5.00 28.60
N ASP A 3 -17.00 -4.25 29.40
CA ASP A 3 -17.35 -2.88 29.78
C ASP A 3 -17.41 -1.98 28.52
N PRO A 4 -18.53 -1.25 28.29
CA PRO A 4 -18.64 -0.34 27.15
C PRO A 4 -17.51 0.68 27.02
N LYS A 5 -16.98 1.17 28.14
CA LYS A 5 -15.83 2.12 28.15
C LYS A 5 -14.55 1.45 27.65
N ARG A 6 -14.29 0.21 28.05
CA ARG A 6 -13.14 -0.57 27.57
C ARG A 6 -13.26 -0.83 26.07
N LEU A 7 -14.46 -1.20 25.63
CA LEU A 7 -14.73 -1.46 24.22
C LEU A 7 -14.54 -0.20 23.38
N ALA A 8 -14.99 0.97 23.87
CA ALA A 8 -14.76 2.25 23.19
C ALA A 8 -13.27 2.60 23.12
N GLY A 9 -12.49 2.31 24.18
CA GLY A 9 -11.05 2.48 24.18
C GLY A 9 -10.35 1.59 23.16
N LEU A 10 -10.74 0.31 23.10
CA LEU A 10 -10.21 -0.63 22.12
C LEU A 10 -10.56 -0.20 20.68
N ALA A 11 -11.77 0.29 20.46
CA ALA A 11 -12.20 0.79 19.15
C ALA A 11 -11.35 1.99 18.69
N ARG A 12 -11.02 2.90 19.63
CA ARG A 12 -10.14 4.03 19.32
C ARG A 12 -8.73 3.60 18.96
N LEU A 13 -8.17 2.64 19.71
CA LEU A 13 -6.85 2.08 19.42
C LEU A 13 -6.84 1.37 18.08
N ALA A 14 -7.88 0.60 17.78
CA ALA A 14 -8.02 -0.08 16.49
C ALA A 14 -8.10 0.92 15.33
N ALA A 15 -8.83 2.02 15.51
CA ALA A 15 -8.92 3.08 14.50
C ALA A 15 -7.56 3.76 14.26
N LEU A 16 -6.80 4.05 15.32
CA LEU A 16 -5.45 4.61 15.20
C LEU A 16 -4.52 3.64 14.48
N ARG A 17 -4.59 2.35 14.78
CA ARG A 17 -3.80 1.32 14.10
C ARG A 17 -4.16 1.22 12.62
N LYS A 18 -5.45 1.24 12.31
CA LYS A 18 -5.93 1.23 10.92
C LYS A 18 -5.39 2.43 10.16
N ASP A 19 -5.46 3.62 10.75
CA ASP A 19 -4.95 4.83 10.11
C ASP A 19 -3.44 4.76 9.86
N ALA A 20 -2.67 4.25 10.82
CA ALA A 20 -1.23 4.05 10.69
C ALA A 20 -0.92 3.05 9.56
N ASP A 21 -1.65 1.94 9.49
CA ASP A 21 -1.45 0.92 8.46
C ASP A 21 -1.84 1.44 7.07
N LEU A 22 -2.88 2.27 6.97
CA LEU A 22 -3.25 2.94 5.71
C LEU A 22 -2.17 3.93 5.26
N MET A 23 -1.55 4.65 6.18
CA MET A 23 -0.43 5.54 5.87
C MET A 23 0.79 4.76 5.38
N SER A 24 1.09 3.62 6.00
CA SER A 24 2.17 2.73 5.57
C SER A 24 1.90 2.17 4.17
N LEU A 25 0.66 1.79 3.88
CA LEU A 25 0.25 1.33 2.55
C LEU A 25 0.41 2.44 1.51
N ALA A 26 -0.01 3.67 1.83
CA ALA A 26 0.15 4.81 0.93
C ALA A 26 1.62 5.09 0.62
N ALA A 27 2.49 5.02 1.64
CA ALA A 27 3.94 5.18 1.46
C ALA A 27 4.53 4.07 0.59
N ALA A 28 4.09 2.82 0.79
CA ALA A 28 4.53 1.69 -0.03
C ALA A 28 4.09 1.84 -1.49
N ASN A 29 2.86 2.29 -1.74
CA ASN A 29 2.36 2.59 -3.08
C ASN A 29 3.17 3.70 -3.76
N ALA A 30 3.54 4.75 -3.02
CA ALA A 30 4.36 5.84 -3.55
C ALA A 30 5.76 5.35 -3.95
N ARG A 31 6.37 4.48 -3.16
CA ARG A 31 7.67 3.88 -3.49
C ARG A 31 7.59 2.98 -4.73
N ARG A 32 6.54 2.19 -4.83
CA ARG A 32 6.30 1.36 -6.02
C ARG A 32 6.14 2.23 -7.26
N GLN A 33 5.36 3.30 -7.18
CA GLN A 33 5.18 4.24 -8.29
C GLN A 33 6.50 4.88 -8.70
N ALA A 34 7.33 5.30 -7.73
CA ALA A 34 8.65 5.85 -8.02
C ALA A 34 9.56 4.83 -8.71
N ALA A 35 9.49 3.56 -8.31
CA ALA A 35 10.27 2.48 -8.95
C ALA A 35 9.80 2.24 -10.40
N GLU A 36 8.49 2.25 -10.64
CA GLU A 36 7.92 2.14 -11.99
C GLU A 36 8.36 3.31 -12.88
N ASP A 37 8.37 4.52 -12.33
CA ASP A 37 8.79 5.73 -13.05
C ASP A 37 10.26 5.66 -13.44
N ARG A 38 11.12 5.10 -12.58
CA ARG A 38 12.54 4.92 -12.89
C ARG A 38 12.75 3.94 -14.05
N VAL A 39 11.99 2.85 -14.07
CA VAL A 39 12.05 1.89 -15.18
C VAL A 39 11.61 2.56 -16.49
N ARG A 40 10.52 3.30 -16.46
CA ARG A 40 10.01 4.03 -17.63
C ARG A 40 11.00 5.08 -18.13
N ALA A 41 11.60 5.82 -17.21
CA ALA A 41 12.60 6.84 -17.57
C ALA A 41 13.81 6.20 -18.27
N LEU A 42 14.28 5.06 -17.77
CA LEU A 42 15.38 4.33 -18.39
C LEU A 42 15.00 3.80 -19.78
N ASP A 43 13.82 3.23 -19.92
CA ASP A 43 13.31 2.70 -21.19
C ASP A 43 13.15 3.82 -22.23
N THR A 44 12.68 5.00 -21.80
CA THR A 44 12.58 6.19 -22.66
C THR A 44 13.96 6.64 -23.10
N ALA A 45 14.94 6.73 -22.20
CA ALA A 45 16.30 7.12 -22.54
C ALA A 45 16.94 6.14 -23.51
N ALA A 46 16.72 4.83 -23.34
CA ALA A 46 17.20 3.80 -24.24
C ALA A 46 16.58 3.92 -25.64
N ALA A 47 15.28 4.21 -25.71
CA ALA A 47 14.58 4.40 -26.98
C ALA A 47 15.07 5.65 -27.72
N GLU A 48 15.26 6.75 -26.99
CA GLU A 48 15.82 7.99 -27.56
C GLU A 48 17.24 7.78 -28.10
N ALA A 49 18.07 7.03 -27.38
CA ALA A 49 19.43 6.71 -27.83
C ALA A 49 19.40 5.89 -29.14
N ARG A 50 18.47 4.95 -29.27
CA ARG A 50 18.30 4.17 -30.51
C ARG A 50 17.86 5.05 -31.67
N THR A 51 16.97 6.00 -31.43
CA THR A 51 16.53 6.96 -32.45
C THR A 51 17.67 7.83 -32.93
N VAL A 52 18.50 8.34 -32.01
CA VAL A 52 19.69 9.13 -32.35
C VAL A 52 20.70 8.32 -33.15
N ALA A 53 20.79 7.01 -32.90
CA ALA A 53 21.73 6.12 -33.59
C ALA A 53 21.31 5.77 -35.02
N GLU A 54 20.06 6.01 -35.40
CA GLU A 54 19.56 5.70 -36.76
C GLU A 54 20.37 6.41 -37.82
N GLY A 55 20.87 5.64 -38.82
CA GLY A 55 21.66 6.16 -39.92
C GLY A 55 23.11 6.49 -39.63
N ARG A 56 23.58 6.35 -38.38
CA ARG A 56 24.94 6.60 -38.02
C ARG A 56 25.78 5.34 -38.14
N THR A 57 26.92 5.46 -38.85
CA THR A 57 27.85 4.34 -39.10
C THR A 57 29.25 4.58 -38.54
N ASP A 58 29.45 5.71 -37.86
CA ASP A 58 30.73 6.07 -37.23
C ASP A 58 31.15 5.04 -36.18
N PRO A 59 32.33 4.38 -36.30
CA PRO A 59 32.74 3.31 -35.38
C PRO A 59 32.84 3.75 -33.93
N ALA A 60 33.31 4.96 -33.64
CA ALA A 60 33.41 5.48 -32.28
C ALA A 60 32.01 5.66 -31.66
N PHE A 61 31.07 6.17 -32.46
CA PHE A 61 29.69 6.33 -32.03
C PHE A 61 29.01 4.95 -31.76
N LEU A 62 29.21 3.97 -32.65
CA LEU A 62 28.64 2.63 -32.49
C LEU A 62 29.22 1.94 -31.25
N ALA A 63 30.51 2.13 -30.93
CA ALA A 63 31.11 1.59 -29.72
C ALA A 63 30.48 2.21 -28.44
N ALA A 64 30.27 3.53 -28.45
CA ALA A 64 29.63 4.25 -27.36
C ALA A 64 28.17 3.80 -27.19
N GLN A 65 27.48 3.61 -28.30
CA GLN A 65 26.08 3.12 -28.31
C GLN A 65 25.97 1.72 -27.70
N GLU A 66 26.91 0.84 -28.05
CA GLU A 66 26.96 -0.51 -27.50
C GLU A 66 27.23 -0.49 -25.99
N GLY A 67 28.16 0.35 -25.54
CA GLY A 67 28.45 0.55 -24.13
C GLY A 67 27.23 1.06 -23.35
N PHE A 68 26.50 2.02 -23.91
CA PHE A 68 25.26 2.56 -23.34
C PHE A 68 24.16 1.47 -23.26
N ALA A 69 24.01 0.66 -24.32
CA ALA A 69 23.05 -0.43 -24.36
C ALA A 69 23.33 -1.47 -23.26
N ARG A 70 24.60 -1.81 -23.03
CA ARG A 70 25.00 -2.72 -21.94
C ARG A 70 24.71 -2.12 -20.58
N TRP A 71 25.05 -0.85 -20.40
CA TRP A 71 24.78 -0.14 -19.16
C TRP A 71 23.29 -0.08 -18.86
N THR A 72 22.45 0.27 -19.84
CA THR A 72 21.01 0.36 -19.66
C THR A 72 20.41 -1.02 -19.33
N ALA A 73 20.88 -2.09 -19.98
CA ALA A 73 20.42 -3.43 -19.68
C ALA A 73 20.73 -3.86 -18.24
N ALA A 74 21.96 -3.59 -17.78
CA ALA A 74 22.37 -3.89 -16.42
C ALA A 74 21.58 -3.05 -15.40
N ARG A 75 21.43 -1.76 -15.68
CA ARG A 75 20.67 -0.84 -14.83
C ARG A 75 19.20 -1.23 -14.76
N ARG A 76 18.62 -1.64 -15.90
CA ARG A 76 17.22 -2.08 -15.97
C ARG A 76 16.99 -3.29 -15.07
N SER A 77 17.91 -4.24 -15.06
CA SER A 77 17.84 -5.43 -14.19
C SER A 77 17.76 -5.03 -12.71
N VAL A 78 18.60 -4.09 -12.27
CA VAL A 78 18.60 -3.56 -10.90
C VAL A 78 17.27 -2.87 -10.59
N LEU A 79 16.79 -2.02 -11.49
CA LEU A 79 15.52 -1.29 -11.29
C LEU A 79 14.31 -2.21 -11.26
N LEU A 80 14.30 -3.26 -12.07
CA LEU A 80 13.23 -4.26 -12.03
C LEU A 80 13.24 -5.04 -10.72
N HIS A 81 14.42 -5.35 -10.20
CA HIS A 81 14.55 -5.98 -8.88
C HIS A 81 14.01 -5.08 -7.77
N ASP A 82 14.34 -3.79 -7.82
CA ASP A 82 13.82 -2.79 -6.87
C ASP A 82 12.29 -2.68 -6.97
N LEU A 83 11.75 -2.68 -8.19
CA LEU A 83 10.31 -2.66 -8.43
C LEU A 83 9.62 -3.90 -7.86
N GLU A 84 10.18 -5.07 -8.04
CA GLU A 84 9.67 -6.31 -7.49
C GLU A 84 9.62 -6.27 -5.96
N GLY A 85 10.68 -5.76 -5.32
CA GLY A 85 10.73 -5.55 -3.88
C GLY A 85 9.67 -4.57 -3.40
N ALA A 86 9.49 -3.46 -4.12
CA ALA A 86 8.46 -2.45 -3.80
C ALA A 86 7.05 -3.03 -3.95
N ALA A 87 6.80 -3.84 -4.98
CA ALA A 87 5.51 -4.51 -5.18
C ALA A 87 5.21 -5.51 -4.06
N SER A 88 6.21 -6.27 -3.62
CA SER A 88 6.08 -7.19 -2.48
C SER A 88 5.74 -6.43 -1.20
N ARG A 89 6.34 -5.27 -1.00
CA ARG A 89 6.04 -4.42 0.16
C ARG A 89 4.60 -3.91 0.14
N VAL A 90 4.10 -3.51 -1.03
CA VAL A 90 2.69 -3.10 -1.18
C VAL A 90 1.75 -4.24 -0.80
N ALA A 91 2.03 -5.46 -1.26
CA ALA A 91 1.22 -6.64 -0.93
C ALA A 91 1.19 -6.90 0.58
N ALA A 92 2.34 -6.80 1.26
CA ALA A 92 2.44 -6.98 2.71
C ALA A 92 1.68 -5.89 3.48
N GLU A 93 1.84 -4.62 3.08
CA GLU A 93 1.14 -3.51 3.74
C GLU A 93 -0.36 -3.56 3.49
N ARG A 94 -0.78 -4.00 2.31
CA ARG A 94 -2.21 -4.20 1.99
C ARG A 94 -2.82 -5.27 2.90
N ALA A 95 -2.12 -6.36 3.15
CA ALA A 95 -2.58 -7.42 4.06
C ALA A 95 -2.71 -6.89 5.50
N MET A 96 -1.75 -6.07 5.96
CA MET A 96 -1.80 -5.44 7.27
C MET A 96 -2.99 -4.49 7.40
N ALA A 97 -3.21 -3.65 6.40
CA ALA A 97 -4.35 -2.71 6.37
C ALA A 97 -5.70 -3.46 6.38
N ALA A 98 -5.80 -4.56 5.64
CA ALA A 98 -7.01 -5.38 5.62
C ALA A 98 -7.31 -5.97 6.99
N ARG A 99 -6.30 -6.44 7.72
CA ARG A 99 -6.46 -6.96 9.09
C ARG A 99 -6.93 -5.86 10.05
N SER A 100 -6.31 -4.69 9.97
CA SER A 100 -6.69 -3.55 10.83
C SER A 100 -8.11 -3.10 10.56
N PHE A 101 -8.51 -3.05 9.29
CA PHE A 101 -9.88 -2.74 8.89
C PHE A 101 -10.87 -3.77 9.46
N GLY A 102 -10.55 -5.07 9.35
CA GLY A 102 -11.37 -6.15 9.90
C GLY A 102 -11.55 -6.05 11.42
N ARG A 103 -10.47 -5.69 12.14
CA ARG A 103 -10.56 -5.47 13.59
C ARG A 103 -11.49 -4.30 13.93
N CYS A 104 -11.39 -3.19 13.19
CA CYS A 104 -12.29 -2.06 13.38
C CYS A 104 -13.75 -2.45 13.16
N GLN A 105 -14.04 -3.19 12.10
CA GLN A 105 -15.38 -3.67 11.82
C GLN A 105 -15.91 -4.60 12.92
N ALA A 106 -15.07 -5.51 13.41
CA ALA A 106 -15.45 -6.42 14.49
C ALA A 106 -15.78 -5.66 15.78
N LEU A 107 -14.99 -4.65 16.12
CA LEU A 107 -15.23 -3.82 17.30
C LEU A 107 -16.48 -2.96 17.15
N ASP A 108 -16.73 -2.41 15.98
CA ASP A 108 -17.94 -1.64 15.69
C ASP A 108 -19.19 -2.53 15.81
N THR A 109 -19.13 -3.74 15.28
CA THR A 109 -20.22 -4.71 15.40
C THR A 109 -20.48 -5.06 16.87
N ALA A 110 -19.42 -5.30 17.65
CA ALA A 110 -19.54 -5.59 19.08
C ALA A 110 -20.17 -4.42 19.84
N ARG A 111 -19.74 -3.19 19.54
CA ARG A 111 -20.30 -1.97 20.14
C ARG A 111 -21.79 -1.82 19.84
N GLN A 112 -22.19 -2.06 18.59
CA GLN A 112 -23.58 -2.00 18.16
C GLN A 112 -24.44 -3.04 18.88
N ARG A 113 -23.94 -4.27 19.05
CA ARG A 113 -24.63 -5.33 19.78
C ARG A 113 -24.84 -4.96 21.26
N ILE A 114 -23.81 -4.43 21.89
CA ILE A 114 -23.89 -4.00 23.30
C ILE A 114 -24.86 -2.84 23.44
N ALA A 115 -24.80 -1.85 22.56
CA ALA A 115 -25.73 -0.73 22.56
C ALA A 115 -27.17 -1.20 22.36
N GLY A 116 -27.40 -2.16 21.47
CA GLY A 116 -28.72 -2.77 21.26
C GLY A 116 -29.24 -3.54 22.49
N GLN A 117 -28.33 -4.26 23.17
CA GLN A 117 -28.69 -4.99 24.41
C GLN A 117 -29.05 -4.01 25.53
N ILE A 118 -28.30 -2.94 25.70
CA ILE A 118 -28.58 -1.91 26.70
C ILE A 118 -29.92 -1.24 26.40
N ALA A 119 -30.20 -0.90 25.16
CA ALA A 119 -31.47 -0.31 24.76
C ALA A 119 -32.63 -1.22 25.03
N ARG A 120 -32.49 -2.53 24.76
CA ARG A 120 -33.51 -3.52 25.07
C ARG A 120 -33.77 -3.68 26.58
N ARG A 121 -32.69 -3.67 27.38
CA ARG A 121 -32.83 -3.73 28.84
C ARG A 121 -33.52 -2.48 29.37
N ARG A 122 -33.23 -1.31 28.85
CA ARG A 122 -33.92 -0.05 29.22
C ARG A 122 -35.39 -0.08 28.81
N GLY A 123 -35.71 -0.65 27.63
CA GLY A 123 -37.08 -0.80 27.17
C GLY A 123 -37.89 -1.82 27.99
N ARG A 124 -37.20 -2.76 28.67
CA ARG A 124 -37.82 -3.75 29.58
C ARG A 124 -37.76 -3.33 31.05
N GLY A 125 -37.48 -2.08 31.33
CA GLY A 125 -37.34 -1.57 32.68
C GLY A 125 -38.67 -1.54 33.46
N PRO A 126 -38.72 -0.85 34.63
CA PRO A 126 -39.82 -0.93 35.58
C PRO A 126 -41.21 -0.66 35.03
N SER A 127 -41.33 -0.03 33.88
CA SER A 127 -42.61 0.23 33.22
C SER A 127 -43.36 -1.05 32.77
N GLY A 128 -42.67 -2.18 32.69
CA GLY A 128 -43.26 -3.46 32.33
C GLY A 128 -43.87 -4.23 33.51
N THR A 129 -43.80 -3.68 34.69
CA THR A 129 -44.22 -4.38 35.93
C THR A 129 -45.55 -3.88 36.52
N THR A 130 -46.26 -3.12 35.78
CA THR A 130 -47.59 -2.69 36.23
C THR A 130 -48.66 -3.75 35.95
#